data_82be701f568d4d73ba1538b65a367446
#
_entry.id   82be701f568d4d73ba1538b65a367446
#
_cell.length_a   1.000
_cell.length_b   1.000
_cell.length_c   1.000
_cell.angle_alpha   90.00
_cell.angle_beta   90.00
_cell.angle_gamma   90.00
#
_symmetry.space_group_name_H-M   'P 1'
#
loop_
_entity.id
_entity.type
_entity.pdbx_description
1 polymer ?
#
loop_
_entity_poly.entity_id
_entity_poly.type
_entity_poly.pdbx_seq_one_letter_code
_entity_poly.pdbx_strand_id
1 'polypeptide(L)'
;MKFRKSLLLRKGIVTILIMVVYLFGRNVALPHVVITNKGLDEMLQLASITTGGDMASNSVFSLGLTPWMTAVIIMSLFTTRQDSTFAKKSQKEQSMWQMLLALVLGVLQGLVKIMETDFEVPGLGPKLAALVVLLGGSFFVVWLASMNTQFGVGGAGAIFMSNIVMANGKMLGPGISYVLKHRQLLWPALIGGTLIMVLIIMVAVIFDRSEYRMPLKRVMVTNEYGNDIYLPIKTAPAGAMPVMFGMALVTLPQYFCQLLLVIWPDSKILNWLTTNLVINSALGTVAYIISLLALSLAFAYVNINPEDTAEGLQKSGDYITGIAYGDETKKYIAHYMWHMGILGGLYMAVIAGCPLILGLYYPELQRMVLLPGNLMLNTTFFLVIIDQIRTLRLATRYTKILD
;
A
#
# COMPACT_ATOMS: atom_id res chain seq x y z
N MET A 1 -23.68 29.12 -3.41
CA MET A 1 -23.94 27.74 -2.98
C MET A 1 -23.95 26.70 -4.12
N LYS A 2 -24.36 27.02 -5.35
CA LYS A 2 -24.33 26.11 -6.53
C LYS A 2 -22.91 25.74 -7.01
N PHE A 3 -21.97 26.66 -7.07
CA PHE A 3 -20.57 26.41 -7.52
C PHE A 3 -19.79 25.45 -6.60
N ARG A 4 -20.12 25.38 -5.37
CA ARG A 4 -19.51 24.64 -4.27
C ARG A 4 -19.84 23.15 -4.27
N LYS A 5 -21.09 22.81 -4.59
CA LYS A 5 -21.50 21.42 -4.84
C LYS A 5 -20.92 20.90 -6.16
N SER A 6 -20.60 21.78 -7.12
CA SER A 6 -20.06 21.40 -8.42
C SER A 6 -18.63 20.89 -8.35
N LEU A 7 -17.73 21.44 -7.51
CA LEU A 7 -16.31 21.03 -7.48
C LEU A 7 -16.13 19.63 -6.87
N LEU A 8 -16.77 19.36 -5.72
CA LEU A 8 -16.76 18.03 -5.10
C LEU A 8 -17.47 16.99 -5.97
N LEU A 9 -18.64 17.37 -6.53
CA LEU A 9 -19.35 16.50 -7.45
C LEU A 9 -18.52 16.21 -8.71
N ARG A 10 -17.88 17.23 -9.30
CA ARG A 10 -17.02 17.08 -10.47
C ARG A 10 -15.84 16.12 -10.18
N LYS A 11 -15.14 16.34 -9.06
CA LYS A 11 -14.05 15.44 -8.64
C LYS A 11 -14.54 14.03 -8.36
N GLY A 12 -15.69 13.88 -7.69
CA GLY A 12 -16.30 12.59 -7.45
C GLY A 12 -16.70 11.85 -8.73
N ILE A 13 -17.31 12.55 -9.69
CA ILE A 13 -17.68 11.99 -11.00
C ILE A 13 -16.43 11.52 -11.76
N VAL A 14 -15.35 12.32 -11.75
CA VAL A 14 -14.08 11.92 -12.38
C VAL A 14 -13.52 10.64 -11.74
N THR A 15 -13.52 10.54 -10.40
CA THR A 15 -13.09 9.32 -9.70
C THR A 15 -13.95 8.12 -10.10
N ILE A 16 -15.27 8.27 -10.14
CA ILE A 16 -16.18 7.18 -10.53
C ILE A 16 -15.90 6.76 -11.98
N LEU A 17 -15.71 7.72 -12.89
CA LEU A 17 -15.41 7.41 -14.30
C LEU A 17 -14.08 6.67 -14.44
N ILE A 18 -13.04 7.10 -13.73
CA ILE A 18 -11.73 6.41 -13.70
C ILE A 18 -11.88 4.99 -13.16
N MET A 19 -12.69 4.81 -12.10
CA MET A 19 -12.98 3.50 -11.54
C MET A 19 -13.71 2.58 -12.54
N VAL A 20 -14.68 3.10 -13.27
CA VAL A 20 -15.39 2.34 -14.31
C VAL A 20 -14.42 1.89 -15.40
N VAL A 21 -13.53 2.78 -15.88
CA VAL A 21 -12.50 2.43 -16.87
C VAL A 21 -11.54 1.36 -16.31
N TYR A 22 -11.11 1.51 -15.06
CA TYR A 22 -10.25 0.52 -14.39
C TYR A 22 -10.93 -0.85 -14.28
N LEU A 23 -12.19 -0.90 -13.83
CA LEU A 23 -12.96 -2.14 -13.72
C LEU A 23 -13.20 -2.79 -15.07
N PHE A 24 -13.46 -1.98 -16.10
CA PHE A 24 -13.62 -2.50 -17.48
C PHE A 24 -12.32 -3.15 -17.97
N GLY A 25 -11.18 -2.47 -17.89
CA GLY A 25 -9.89 -3.00 -18.35
C GLY A 25 -9.43 -4.23 -17.57
N ARG A 26 -9.82 -4.36 -16.30
CA ARG A 26 -9.57 -5.55 -15.49
C ARG A 26 -10.32 -6.80 -16.00
N ASN A 27 -11.47 -6.62 -16.66
CA ASN A 27 -12.25 -7.72 -17.24
C ASN A 27 -11.90 -8.02 -18.70
N VAL A 28 -11.01 -7.24 -19.33
CA VAL A 28 -10.53 -7.52 -20.69
C VAL A 28 -9.44 -8.58 -20.61
N ALA A 29 -9.72 -9.75 -21.21
CA ALA A 29 -8.78 -10.86 -21.23
C ALA A 29 -7.54 -10.56 -22.09
N LEU A 30 -6.40 -11.17 -21.72
CA LEU A 30 -5.19 -11.15 -22.56
C LEU A 30 -5.42 -11.94 -23.86
N PRO A 31 -4.87 -11.47 -24.99
CA PRO A 31 -5.00 -12.17 -26.25
C PRO A 31 -4.28 -13.54 -26.22
N HIS A 32 -4.89 -14.54 -26.85
CA HIS A 32 -4.35 -15.90 -27.02
C HIS A 32 -4.02 -16.65 -25.71
N VAL A 33 -4.67 -16.32 -24.61
CA VAL A 33 -4.47 -16.99 -23.32
C VAL A 33 -5.61 -17.96 -23.06
N VAL A 34 -5.27 -19.22 -22.75
CA VAL A 34 -6.24 -20.21 -22.28
C VAL A 34 -6.61 -19.86 -20.83
N ILE A 35 -7.91 -19.80 -20.56
CA ILE A 35 -8.40 -19.56 -19.18
C ILE A 35 -8.26 -20.87 -18.39
N THR A 36 -7.03 -21.25 -18.09
CA THR A 36 -6.72 -22.36 -17.17
C THR A 36 -6.23 -21.78 -15.86
N ASN A 37 -6.80 -22.27 -14.77
CA ASN A 37 -6.38 -21.89 -13.40
C ASN A 37 -5.08 -22.62 -12.95
N LYS A 38 -4.17 -22.88 -13.89
CA LYS A 38 -2.86 -23.45 -13.62
C LYS A 38 -1.87 -22.30 -13.47
N GLY A 39 -1.15 -22.24 -12.40
CA GLY A 39 -0.05 -21.33 -12.33
C GLY A 39 0.35 -20.93 -10.91
N LEU A 40 0.62 -19.68 -10.72
CA LEU A 40 1.13 -19.03 -9.51
C LEU A 40 0.55 -19.61 -8.23
N ASP A 41 1.43 -19.83 -7.26
CA ASP A 41 1.00 -20.12 -5.88
C ASP A 41 -0.13 -19.16 -5.49
N GLU A 42 -1.23 -19.72 -5.02
CA GLU A 42 -2.44 -19.00 -4.69
C GLU A 42 -2.15 -17.80 -3.76
N MET A 43 -1.14 -17.95 -2.89
CA MET A 43 -0.67 -16.88 -2.01
C MET A 43 0.06 -15.76 -2.72
N LEU A 44 0.82 -16.06 -3.77
CA LEU A 44 1.47 -15.02 -4.58
C LEU A 44 0.43 -14.21 -5.35
N GLN A 45 -0.62 -14.86 -5.83
CA GLN A 45 -1.76 -14.20 -6.45
C GLN A 45 -2.45 -13.26 -5.45
N LEU A 46 -2.73 -13.73 -4.24
CA LEU A 46 -3.34 -12.93 -3.18
C LEU A 46 -2.44 -11.79 -2.70
N ALA A 47 -1.13 -12.02 -2.63
CA ALA A 47 -0.14 -10.98 -2.28
C ALA A 47 -0.07 -9.87 -3.34
N SER A 48 -0.22 -10.19 -4.62
CA SER A 48 -0.22 -9.20 -5.70
C SER A 48 -1.36 -8.19 -5.56
N ILE A 49 -2.47 -8.61 -4.97
CA ILE A 49 -3.65 -7.76 -4.76
C ILE A 49 -3.36 -6.63 -3.77
N THR A 50 -2.63 -6.91 -2.69
CA THR A 50 -2.25 -5.90 -1.69
C THR A 50 -1.31 -4.84 -2.27
N THR A 51 -0.54 -5.19 -3.30
CA THR A 51 0.36 -4.27 -4.01
C THR A 51 -0.29 -3.57 -5.21
N GLY A 52 -1.57 -3.83 -5.46
CA GLY A 52 -2.37 -3.14 -6.49
C GLY A 52 -2.43 -3.83 -7.85
N GLY A 53 -2.01 -5.11 -7.94
CA GLY A 53 -2.21 -5.99 -9.09
C GLY A 53 -3.34 -6.99 -8.87
N ASP A 54 -3.59 -7.83 -9.85
CA ASP A 54 -4.44 -9.04 -9.75
C ASP A 54 -3.83 -10.13 -10.64
N MET A 55 -2.71 -10.70 -10.21
CA MET A 55 -2.02 -11.74 -10.98
C MET A 55 -2.85 -13.02 -11.11
N ALA A 56 -3.89 -13.19 -10.31
CA ALA A 56 -4.86 -14.27 -10.49
C ALA A 56 -5.68 -14.13 -11.78
N SER A 57 -5.90 -12.91 -12.23
CA SER A 57 -6.63 -12.64 -13.47
C SER A 57 -5.71 -12.70 -14.70
N ASN A 58 -6.19 -13.25 -15.80
CA ASN A 58 -5.51 -13.17 -17.08
C ASN A 58 -6.03 -11.96 -17.89
N SER A 59 -6.01 -10.78 -17.25
CA SER A 59 -6.48 -9.53 -17.82
C SER A 59 -5.34 -8.60 -18.22
N VAL A 60 -5.66 -7.62 -19.07
CA VAL A 60 -4.72 -6.56 -19.49
C VAL A 60 -4.15 -5.81 -18.28
N PHE A 61 -4.92 -5.66 -17.19
CA PHE A 61 -4.50 -4.96 -15.98
C PHE A 61 -4.04 -5.89 -14.86
N SER A 62 -3.66 -7.13 -15.17
CA SER A 62 -3.25 -8.09 -14.14
C SER A 62 -2.00 -7.65 -13.35
N LEU A 63 -1.03 -6.98 -13.98
CA LEU A 63 0.10 -6.37 -13.29
C LEU A 63 -0.32 -5.14 -12.44
N GLY A 64 -1.36 -4.41 -12.87
CA GLY A 64 -1.89 -3.25 -12.17
C GLY A 64 -0.84 -2.20 -11.81
N LEU A 65 -0.85 -1.75 -10.56
CA LEU A 65 0.10 -0.77 -10.01
C LEU A 65 1.33 -1.41 -9.38
N THR A 66 1.43 -2.74 -9.31
CA THR A 66 2.48 -3.46 -8.57
C THR A 66 3.91 -3.06 -8.99
N PRO A 67 4.28 -3.00 -10.29
CA PRO A 67 5.64 -2.62 -10.69
C PRO A 67 5.99 -1.18 -10.29
N TRP A 68 5.02 -0.27 -10.46
CA TRP A 68 5.21 1.13 -10.10
C TRP A 68 5.35 1.32 -8.59
N MET A 69 4.52 0.65 -7.78
CA MET A 69 4.62 0.71 -6.32
C MET A 69 5.93 0.15 -5.82
N THR A 70 6.38 -0.98 -6.37
CA THR A 70 7.68 -1.54 -6.00
C THR A 70 8.82 -0.57 -6.33
N ALA A 71 8.74 0.12 -7.47
CA ALA A 71 9.71 1.15 -7.85
C ALA A 71 9.68 2.36 -6.89
N VAL A 72 8.48 2.81 -6.48
CA VAL A 72 8.32 3.87 -5.47
C VAL A 72 9.01 3.51 -4.16
N ILE A 73 8.84 2.26 -3.68
CA ILE A 73 9.48 1.78 -2.45
C ILE A 73 10.99 1.87 -2.55
N ILE A 74 11.56 1.26 -3.59
CA ILE A 74 12.99 1.22 -3.80
C ILE A 74 13.53 2.65 -3.85
N MET A 75 12.89 3.54 -4.63
CA MET A 75 13.31 4.93 -4.73
C MET A 75 13.17 5.68 -3.40
N SER A 76 12.09 5.47 -2.63
CA SER A 76 11.90 6.14 -1.33
C SER A 76 12.99 5.76 -0.32
N LEU A 77 13.41 4.49 -0.30
CA LEU A 77 14.52 4.05 0.55
C LEU A 77 15.85 4.72 0.18
N PHE A 78 16.11 4.92 -1.13
CA PHE A 78 17.31 5.61 -1.59
C PHE A 78 17.26 7.13 -1.37
N THR A 79 16.08 7.75 -1.44
CA THR A 79 15.92 9.20 -1.25
C THR A 79 15.86 9.62 0.22
N THR A 80 15.58 8.70 1.14
CA THR A 80 15.54 8.98 2.60
C THR A 80 16.88 9.46 3.14
N ARG A 81 17.98 9.07 2.51
CA ARG A 81 19.32 9.53 2.88
C ARG A 81 19.60 10.88 2.22
N GLN A 82 19.61 11.97 3.00
CA GLN A 82 19.88 13.34 2.51
C GLN A 82 21.20 13.47 1.74
N ASP A 83 22.21 12.66 2.06
CA ASP A 83 23.49 12.64 1.37
C ASP A 83 23.46 11.87 0.04
N SER A 84 22.34 11.24 -0.31
CA SER A 84 22.25 10.50 -1.56
C SER A 84 22.24 11.45 -2.76
N THR A 85 23.00 11.12 -3.79
CA THR A 85 23.00 11.87 -5.05
C THR A 85 21.61 11.95 -5.69
N PHE A 86 20.71 11.00 -5.34
CA PHE A 86 19.32 10.97 -5.79
C PHE A 86 18.42 11.97 -5.07
N ALA A 87 18.62 12.21 -3.76
CA ALA A 87 17.85 13.20 -3.00
C ALA A 87 18.08 14.63 -3.52
N LYS A 88 19.27 14.90 -4.08
CA LYS A 88 19.65 16.20 -4.64
C LYS A 88 19.14 16.45 -6.07
N LYS A 89 18.57 15.42 -6.73
CA LYS A 89 18.03 15.55 -8.09
C LYS A 89 16.66 16.25 -8.09
N SER A 90 16.34 16.88 -9.21
CA SER A 90 15.01 17.50 -9.40
C SER A 90 13.89 16.47 -9.32
N GLN A 91 12.72 16.88 -8.88
CA GLN A 91 11.54 16.00 -8.77
C GLN A 91 11.19 15.34 -10.12
N LYS A 92 11.43 16.04 -11.23
CA LYS A 92 11.25 15.48 -12.58
C LYS A 92 12.21 14.33 -12.88
N GLU A 93 13.47 14.47 -12.51
CA GLU A 93 14.46 13.41 -12.69
C GLU A 93 14.19 12.21 -11.80
N GLN A 94 13.78 12.44 -10.54
CA GLN A 94 13.39 11.37 -9.63
C GLN A 94 12.21 10.57 -10.18
N SER A 95 11.18 11.25 -10.72
CA SER A 95 10.02 10.57 -11.33
C SER A 95 10.40 9.79 -12.59
N MET A 96 11.34 10.29 -13.39
CA MET A 96 11.85 9.58 -14.58
C MET A 96 12.59 8.29 -14.20
N TRP A 97 13.47 8.35 -13.20
CA TRP A 97 14.15 7.16 -12.69
C TRP A 97 13.18 6.14 -12.08
N GLN A 98 12.17 6.63 -11.39
CA GLN A 98 11.11 5.79 -10.84
C GLN A 98 10.32 5.07 -11.96
N MET A 99 10.00 5.76 -13.06
CA MET A 99 9.32 5.15 -14.21
C MET A 99 10.20 4.11 -14.92
N LEU A 100 11.50 4.40 -15.08
CA LEU A 100 12.45 3.43 -15.64
C LEU A 100 12.55 2.18 -14.78
N LEU A 101 12.67 2.35 -13.46
CA LEU A 101 12.71 1.23 -12.53
C LEU A 101 11.40 0.43 -12.57
N ALA A 102 10.24 1.12 -12.64
CA ALA A 102 8.94 0.49 -12.78
C ALA A 102 8.83 -0.32 -14.07
N LEU A 103 9.44 0.15 -15.17
CA LEU A 103 9.47 -0.58 -16.43
C LEU A 103 10.30 -1.86 -16.31
N VAL A 104 11.51 -1.79 -15.73
CA VAL A 104 12.37 -2.96 -15.51
C VAL A 104 11.66 -4.00 -14.64
N LEU A 105 11.06 -3.57 -13.53
CA LEU A 105 10.31 -4.44 -12.63
C LEU A 105 9.05 -5.00 -13.31
N GLY A 106 8.38 -4.20 -14.14
CA GLY A 106 7.23 -4.62 -14.93
C GLY A 106 7.57 -5.70 -15.95
N VAL A 107 8.71 -5.58 -16.62
CA VAL A 107 9.22 -6.63 -17.53
C VAL A 107 9.49 -7.92 -16.75
N LEU A 108 10.17 -7.82 -15.60
CA LEU A 108 10.48 -8.96 -14.73
C LEU A 108 9.20 -9.68 -14.28
N GLN A 109 8.24 -8.95 -13.71
CA GLN A 109 6.97 -9.51 -13.23
C GLN A 109 6.10 -10.01 -14.39
N GLY A 110 6.10 -9.32 -15.53
CA GLY A 110 5.40 -9.72 -16.74
C GLY A 110 5.94 -11.02 -17.34
N LEU A 111 7.26 -11.21 -17.37
CA LEU A 111 7.89 -12.44 -17.80
C LEU A 111 7.49 -13.62 -16.90
N VAL A 112 7.54 -13.46 -15.59
CA VAL A 112 7.07 -14.49 -14.65
C VAL A 112 5.62 -14.85 -14.93
N LYS A 113 4.75 -13.85 -15.07
CA LYS A 113 3.33 -14.08 -15.37
C LYS A 113 3.11 -14.85 -16.68
N ILE A 114 3.86 -14.52 -17.74
CA ILE A 114 3.74 -15.16 -19.06
C ILE A 114 4.25 -16.62 -19.01
N MET A 115 5.28 -16.89 -18.23
CA MET A 115 5.84 -18.24 -18.10
C MET A 115 4.86 -19.21 -17.43
N GLU A 116 4.02 -18.71 -16.56
CA GLU A 116 3.01 -19.48 -15.82
C GLU A 116 1.65 -19.52 -16.52
N THR A 117 1.50 -18.76 -17.61
CA THR A 117 0.25 -18.69 -18.36
C THR A 117 0.31 -19.62 -19.59
N ASP A 118 -0.69 -20.49 -19.75
CA ASP A 118 -0.83 -21.35 -20.92
C ASP A 118 -1.38 -20.56 -22.11
N PHE A 119 -0.70 -20.63 -23.26
CA PHE A 119 -1.12 -19.97 -24.50
C PHE A 119 -1.73 -20.96 -25.48
N GLU A 120 -2.80 -20.56 -26.16
CA GLU A 120 -3.45 -21.36 -27.21
C GLU A 120 -2.52 -21.68 -28.41
N VAL A 121 -1.66 -20.69 -28.74
CA VAL A 121 -0.68 -20.81 -29.81
C VAL A 121 0.72 -20.91 -29.24
N PRO A 122 1.44 -22.03 -29.42
CA PRO A 122 2.83 -22.15 -28.98
C PRO A 122 3.73 -21.27 -29.84
N GLY A 123 4.52 -20.39 -29.23
CA GLY A 123 5.48 -19.53 -29.93
C GLY A 123 5.93 -18.34 -29.11
N LEU A 124 7.00 -17.71 -29.55
CA LEU A 124 7.54 -16.49 -28.90
C LEU A 124 6.70 -15.25 -29.23
N GLY A 125 6.07 -15.20 -30.40
CA GLY A 125 5.27 -14.05 -30.85
C GLY A 125 4.10 -13.73 -29.92
N PRO A 126 3.18 -14.67 -29.60
CA PRO A 126 2.08 -14.44 -28.67
C PRO A 126 2.55 -14.06 -27.27
N LYS A 127 3.65 -14.66 -26.78
CA LYS A 127 4.23 -14.33 -25.46
C LYS A 127 4.76 -12.91 -25.41
N LEU A 128 5.48 -12.45 -26.44
CA LEU A 128 5.96 -11.08 -26.54
C LEU A 128 4.83 -10.07 -26.67
N ALA A 129 3.81 -10.41 -27.49
CA ALA A 129 2.61 -9.57 -27.60
C ALA A 129 1.89 -9.42 -26.26
N ALA A 130 1.71 -10.50 -25.50
CA ALA A 130 1.13 -10.48 -24.16
C ALA A 130 1.98 -9.63 -23.19
N LEU A 131 3.31 -9.71 -23.26
CA LEU A 131 4.19 -8.88 -22.44
C LEU A 131 3.98 -7.39 -22.70
N VAL A 132 3.95 -6.99 -23.98
CA VAL A 132 3.74 -5.59 -24.36
C VAL A 132 2.37 -5.10 -23.88
N VAL A 133 1.33 -5.93 -24.02
CA VAL A 133 -0.03 -5.60 -23.56
C VAL A 133 -0.07 -5.46 -22.04
N LEU A 134 0.57 -6.36 -21.29
CA LEU A 134 0.66 -6.29 -19.83
C LEU A 134 1.39 -5.03 -19.34
N LEU A 135 2.50 -4.68 -19.97
CA LEU A 135 3.26 -3.46 -19.64
C LEU A 135 2.44 -2.22 -20.00
N GLY A 136 1.86 -2.18 -21.19
CA GLY A 136 0.97 -1.08 -21.61
C GLY A 136 -0.21 -0.91 -20.65
N GLY A 137 -0.84 -2.01 -20.23
CA GLY A 137 -1.91 -2.02 -19.24
C GLY A 137 -1.46 -1.47 -17.87
N SER A 138 -0.30 -1.89 -17.38
CA SER A 138 0.26 -1.41 -16.12
C SER A 138 0.52 0.11 -16.15
N PHE A 139 1.21 0.61 -17.18
CA PHE A 139 1.46 2.05 -17.33
C PHE A 139 0.17 2.85 -17.53
N PHE A 140 -0.82 2.28 -18.20
CA PHE A 140 -2.14 2.92 -18.33
C PHE A 140 -2.83 3.05 -16.97
N VAL A 141 -2.75 2.04 -16.10
CA VAL A 141 -3.28 2.12 -14.73
C VAL A 141 -2.52 3.16 -13.90
N VAL A 142 -1.19 3.28 -14.05
CA VAL A 142 -0.40 4.36 -13.42
C VAL A 142 -0.86 5.74 -13.91
N TRP A 143 -1.13 5.88 -15.20
CA TRP A 143 -1.69 7.11 -15.77
C TRP A 143 -3.07 7.43 -15.19
N LEU A 144 -3.97 6.44 -15.10
CA LEU A 144 -5.28 6.60 -14.46
C LEU A 144 -5.15 7.06 -12.99
N ALA A 145 -4.20 6.46 -12.24
CA ALA A 145 -3.91 6.86 -10.86
C ALA A 145 -3.43 8.31 -10.77
N SER A 146 -2.57 8.74 -11.69
CA SER A 146 -2.08 10.12 -11.77
C SER A 146 -3.21 11.10 -12.12
N MET A 147 -4.07 10.74 -13.07
CA MET A 147 -5.26 11.53 -13.41
C MET A 147 -6.23 11.65 -12.24
N ASN A 148 -6.43 10.56 -11.47
CA ASN A 148 -7.27 10.60 -10.27
C ASN A 148 -6.66 11.50 -9.18
N THR A 149 -5.33 11.55 -9.07
CA THR A 149 -4.64 12.43 -8.11
C THR A 149 -4.85 13.90 -8.45
N GLN A 150 -4.82 14.26 -9.74
CA GLN A 150 -4.98 15.65 -10.18
C GLN A 150 -6.45 16.10 -10.19
N PHE A 151 -7.33 15.32 -10.77
CA PHE A 151 -8.71 15.72 -11.07
C PHE A 151 -9.78 15.04 -10.21
N GLY A 152 -9.43 13.95 -9.52
CA GLY A 152 -10.34 13.16 -8.70
C GLY A 152 -10.16 13.36 -7.20
N VAL A 153 -10.60 12.34 -6.45
CA VAL A 153 -10.48 12.20 -5.00
C VAL A 153 -9.86 10.84 -4.67
N GLY A 154 -8.96 10.82 -3.68
CA GLY A 154 -8.32 9.58 -3.21
C GLY A 154 -7.09 9.15 -4.03
N GLY A 155 -6.78 9.80 -5.14
CA GLY A 155 -5.59 9.54 -5.94
C GLY A 155 -5.42 8.06 -6.31
N ALA A 156 -4.17 7.56 -6.25
CA ALA A 156 -3.86 6.13 -6.44
C ALA A 156 -4.55 5.23 -5.38
N GLY A 157 -4.75 5.74 -4.15
CA GLY A 157 -5.40 5.02 -3.05
C GLY A 157 -6.81 4.55 -3.38
N ALA A 158 -7.55 5.28 -4.21
CA ALA A 158 -8.88 4.87 -4.64
C ALA A 158 -8.84 3.59 -5.51
N ILE A 159 -7.85 3.49 -6.42
CA ILE A 159 -7.66 2.28 -7.26
C ILE A 159 -7.23 1.10 -6.39
N PHE A 160 -6.30 1.31 -5.43
CA PHE A 160 -5.91 0.27 -4.46
C PHE A 160 -7.10 -0.23 -3.66
N MET A 161 -7.87 0.69 -3.08
CA MET A 161 -9.06 0.36 -2.31
C MET A 161 -10.04 -0.49 -3.12
N SER A 162 -10.32 -0.12 -4.37
CA SER A 162 -11.19 -0.91 -5.27
C SER A 162 -10.65 -2.32 -5.48
N ASN A 163 -9.34 -2.46 -5.71
CA ASN A 163 -8.70 -3.76 -5.92
C ASN A 163 -8.80 -4.66 -4.69
N ILE A 164 -8.48 -4.11 -3.50
CA ILE A 164 -8.53 -4.84 -2.23
C ILE A 164 -9.98 -5.22 -1.85
N VAL A 165 -10.97 -4.36 -2.10
CA VAL A 165 -12.39 -4.68 -1.87
C VAL A 165 -12.83 -5.88 -2.71
N MET A 166 -12.47 -5.90 -4.00
CA MET A 166 -12.79 -7.02 -4.88
C MET A 166 -12.08 -8.32 -4.45
N ALA A 167 -10.84 -8.22 -3.98
CA ALA A 167 -10.08 -9.35 -3.46
C ALA A 167 -10.73 -9.93 -2.19
N ASN A 168 -11.13 -9.07 -1.26
CA ASN A 168 -11.83 -9.49 -0.05
C ASN A 168 -13.11 -10.26 -0.39
N GLY A 169 -13.85 -9.83 -1.44
CA GLY A 169 -15.01 -10.57 -1.94
C GLY A 169 -14.66 -11.99 -2.42
N LYS A 170 -13.55 -12.14 -3.15
CA LYS A 170 -13.06 -13.46 -3.61
C LYS A 170 -12.61 -14.33 -2.44
N MET A 171 -11.93 -13.76 -1.43
CA MET A 171 -11.45 -14.48 -0.24
C MET A 171 -12.60 -14.95 0.66
N LEU A 172 -13.66 -14.16 0.81
CA LEU A 172 -14.83 -14.50 1.61
C LEU A 172 -15.73 -15.54 0.94
N GLY A 173 -15.75 -15.62 -0.38
CA GLY A 173 -16.64 -16.51 -1.14
C GLY A 173 -16.63 -17.98 -0.70
N PRO A 174 -15.47 -18.65 -0.60
CA PRO A 174 -15.39 -20.04 -0.12
C PRO A 174 -15.87 -20.21 1.32
N GLY A 175 -15.55 -19.27 2.22
CA GLY A 175 -16.02 -19.29 3.61
C GLY A 175 -17.53 -19.14 3.73
N ILE A 176 -18.11 -18.21 2.97
CA ILE A 176 -19.56 -18.01 2.93
C ILE A 176 -20.24 -19.28 2.39
N SER A 177 -19.74 -19.89 1.32
CA SER A 177 -20.31 -21.09 0.74
C SER A 177 -20.22 -22.31 1.69
N TYR A 178 -19.14 -22.44 2.48
CA TYR A 178 -19.01 -23.45 3.50
C TYR A 178 -20.05 -23.25 4.63
N VAL A 179 -20.19 -22.03 5.11
CA VAL A 179 -21.15 -21.67 6.16
C VAL A 179 -22.60 -21.88 5.71
N LEU A 180 -22.92 -21.56 4.45
CA LEU A 180 -24.26 -21.79 3.88
C LEU A 180 -24.60 -23.28 3.77
N LYS A 181 -23.62 -24.16 3.54
CA LYS A 181 -23.80 -25.60 3.52
C LYS A 181 -24.06 -26.16 4.93
N HIS A 182 -23.44 -25.57 5.96
CA HIS A 182 -23.58 -26.00 7.36
C HIS A 182 -24.48 -25.04 8.14
N ARG A 183 -25.79 -25.17 7.94
CA ARG A 183 -26.82 -24.26 8.48
C ARG A 183 -26.74 -24.01 10.00
N GLN A 184 -26.21 -24.95 10.76
CA GLN A 184 -26.00 -24.81 12.22
C GLN A 184 -24.89 -23.82 12.59
N LEU A 185 -23.87 -23.67 11.72
CA LEU A 185 -22.77 -22.71 11.91
C LEU A 185 -23.07 -21.30 11.38
N LEU A 186 -24.19 -21.11 10.68
CA LEU A 186 -24.51 -19.90 9.95
C LEU A 186 -24.55 -18.67 10.88
N TRP A 187 -25.30 -18.75 11.97
CA TRP A 187 -25.43 -17.64 12.91
C TRP A 187 -24.16 -17.35 13.71
N PRO A 188 -23.49 -18.32 14.35
CA PRO A 188 -22.26 -18.04 15.09
C PRO A 188 -21.11 -17.57 14.17
N ALA A 189 -20.98 -18.10 12.95
CA ALA A 189 -19.95 -17.65 12.01
C ALA A 189 -20.20 -16.24 11.47
N LEU A 190 -21.46 -15.88 11.18
CA LEU A 190 -21.82 -14.52 10.76
C LEU A 190 -21.59 -13.51 11.89
N ILE A 191 -22.09 -13.80 13.09
CA ILE A 191 -21.93 -12.89 14.24
C ILE A 191 -20.47 -12.77 14.64
N GLY A 192 -19.74 -13.89 14.77
CA GLY A 192 -18.33 -13.89 15.12
C GLY A 192 -17.46 -13.22 14.05
N GLY A 193 -17.67 -13.53 12.79
CA GLY A 193 -16.94 -12.93 11.66
C GLY A 193 -17.16 -11.43 11.54
N THR A 194 -18.41 -10.98 11.65
CA THR A 194 -18.73 -9.53 11.62
C THR A 194 -18.15 -8.80 12.82
N LEU A 195 -18.19 -9.40 14.01
CA LEU A 195 -17.63 -8.81 15.24
C LEU A 195 -16.11 -8.65 15.12
N ILE A 196 -15.40 -9.65 14.60
CA ILE A 196 -13.94 -9.58 14.35
C ILE A 196 -13.63 -8.49 13.31
N MET A 197 -14.39 -8.43 12.21
CA MET A 197 -14.20 -7.37 11.20
C MET A 197 -14.39 -5.97 11.77
N VAL A 198 -15.44 -5.75 12.55
CA VAL A 198 -15.71 -4.47 13.22
C VAL A 198 -14.61 -4.13 14.21
N LEU A 199 -14.11 -5.10 14.96
CA LEU A 199 -13.00 -4.90 15.91
C LEU A 199 -11.72 -4.47 15.18
N ILE A 200 -11.35 -5.13 14.07
CA ILE A 200 -10.19 -4.77 13.25
C ILE A 200 -10.34 -3.34 12.72
N ILE A 201 -11.50 -2.99 12.17
CA ILE A 201 -11.78 -1.64 11.65
C ILE A 201 -11.67 -0.61 12.78
N MET A 202 -12.25 -0.89 13.95
CA MET A 202 -12.19 0.01 15.11
C MET A 202 -10.76 0.26 15.55
N VAL A 203 -9.95 -0.80 15.69
CA VAL A 203 -8.53 -0.68 16.06
C VAL A 203 -7.76 0.10 14.99
N ALA A 204 -7.99 -0.17 13.69
CA ALA A 204 -7.37 0.56 12.60
C ALA A 204 -7.70 2.07 12.64
N VAL A 205 -8.96 2.42 12.89
CA VAL A 205 -9.38 3.83 13.03
C VAL A 205 -8.72 4.49 14.24
N ILE A 206 -8.64 3.80 15.39
CA ILE A 206 -8.00 4.34 16.59
C ILE A 206 -6.53 4.65 16.31
N PHE A 207 -5.77 3.71 15.74
CA PHE A 207 -4.34 3.91 15.46
C PHE A 207 -4.09 4.99 14.39
N ASP A 208 -4.95 5.10 13.36
CA ASP A 208 -4.81 6.12 12.32
C ASP A 208 -5.16 7.53 12.83
N ARG A 209 -6.10 7.63 13.81
CA ARG A 209 -6.56 8.90 14.36
C ARG A 209 -5.84 9.33 15.64
N SER A 210 -5.18 8.40 16.33
CA SER A 210 -4.42 8.73 17.53
C SER A 210 -3.15 9.48 17.18
N GLU A 211 -2.92 10.58 17.90
CA GLU A 211 -1.76 11.45 17.75
C GLU A 211 -1.18 11.81 19.10
N TYR A 212 0.13 11.82 19.19
CA TYR A 212 0.85 12.42 20.32
C TYR A 212 1.04 13.90 20.04
N ARG A 213 0.53 14.76 20.92
CA ARG A 213 0.57 16.21 20.78
C ARG A 213 1.75 16.77 21.56
N MET A 214 2.82 17.14 20.87
CA MET A 214 3.95 17.83 21.48
C MET A 214 3.61 19.31 21.69
N PRO A 215 3.60 19.83 22.93
CA PRO A 215 3.29 21.24 23.17
C PRO A 215 4.44 22.11 22.63
N LEU A 216 4.08 23.07 21.79
CA LEU A 216 4.98 24.08 21.25
C LEU A 216 4.66 25.43 21.86
N LYS A 217 5.70 26.26 22.05
CA LYS A 217 5.56 27.67 22.40
C LYS A 217 6.18 28.52 21.29
N ARG A 218 5.58 29.66 21.03
CA ARG A 218 6.09 30.63 20.05
C ARG A 218 6.78 31.77 20.75
N VAL A 219 7.95 32.16 20.27
CA VAL A 219 8.69 33.32 20.78
C VAL A 219 7.86 34.59 20.57
N MET A 220 7.77 35.44 21.58
CA MET A 220 7.05 36.73 21.60
C MET A 220 5.51 36.67 21.46
N VAL A 221 4.88 35.52 21.52
CA VAL A 221 3.43 35.41 21.56
C VAL A 221 3.00 34.97 22.95
N THR A 222 2.60 35.94 23.78
CA THR A 222 2.12 35.73 25.15
C THR A 222 0.60 35.81 25.29
N ASN A 223 -0.14 35.61 24.19
CA ASN A 223 -1.60 35.66 24.22
C ASN A 223 -2.20 34.35 24.77
N GLU A 224 -3.29 34.46 25.52
CA GLU A 224 -4.12 33.33 25.98
C GLU A 224 -4.54 32.38 24.85
N TYR A 225 -4.64 32.88 23.61
CA TYR A 225 -4.96 32.12 22.40
C TYR A 225 -3.78 31.36 21.78
N GLY A 226 -2.54 31.60 22.25
CA GLY A 226 -1.32 30.96 21.70
C GLY A 226 -0.91 29.67 22.42
N ASN A 227 -1.65 29.24 23.46
CA ASN A 227 -1.29 28.09 24.28
C ASN A 227 -1.62 26.72 23.66
N ASP A 228 -2.34 26.67 22.55
CA ASP A 228 -2.80 25.43 21.93
C ASP A 228 -1.99 25.02 20.69
N ILE A 229 -0.81 25.59 20.50
CA ILE A 229 0.08 25.20 19.39
C ILE A 229 0.79 23.90 19.77
N TYR A 230 0.58 22.85 18.97
CA TYR A 230 1.25 21.57 19.17
C TYR A 230 1.71 20.97 17.84
N LEU A 231 2.76 20.15 17.92
CA LEU A 231 3.20 19.32 16.81
C LEU A 231 2.51 17.95 16.93
N PRO A 232 1.61 17.59 15.99
CA PRO A 232 0.95 16.28 16.01
C PRO A 232 1.87 15.22 15.44
N ILE A 233 2.20 14.19 16.22
CA ILE A 233 2.89 12.98 15.74
C ILE A 233 1.88 11.83 15.80
N LYS A 234 1.54 11.26 14.66
CA LYS A 234 0.63 10.11 14.60
C LYS A 234 1.23 8.90 15.31
N THR A 235 0.39 8.10 15.96
CA THR A 235 0.80 6.85 16.63
C THR A 235 1.30 5.80 15.63
N ALA A 236 0.75 5.79 14.41
CA ALA A 236 1.25 5.01 13.29
C ALA A 236 1.70 5.95 12.16
N PRO A 237 2.88 6.59 12.27
CA PRO A 237 3.30 7.63 11.34
C PRO A 237 3.57 7.11 9.93
N ALA A 238 3.86 5.82 9.79
CA ALA A 238 4.04 5.16 8.49
C ALA A 238 2.73 4.92 7.73
N GLY A 239 1.56 5.03 8.38
CA GLY A 239 0.26 4.76 7.76
C GLY A 239 0.14 3.33 7.24
N ALA A 240 -0.52 3.14 6.10
CA ALA A 240 -0.73 1.83 5.46
C ALA A 240 0.48 1.32 4.64
N MET A 241 1.46 2.18 4.40
CA MET A 241 2.57 1.88 3.47
C MET A 241 3.37 0.62 3.84
N PRO A 242 3.75 0.37 5.12
CA PRO A 242 4.53 -0.82 5.47
C PRO A 242 3.86 -2.14 5.08
N VAL A 243 2.54 -2.23 5.16
CA VAL A 243 1.81 -3.47 4.83
C VAL A 243 1.87 -3.76 3.33
N MET A 244 1.63 -2.73 2.49
CA MET A 244 1.73 -2.88 1.04
C MET A 244 3.17 -3.17 0.60
N PHE A 245 4.11 -2.44 1.17
CA PHE A 245 5.51 -2.52 0.77
C PHE A 245 6.20 -3.76 1.33
N GLY A 246 5.83 -4.20 2.52
CA GLY A 246 6.31 -5.47 3.08
C GLY A 246 5.98 -6.65 2.17
N MET A 247 4.76 -6.69 1.61
CA MET A 247 4.39 -7.70 0.61
C MET A 247 5.29 -7.62 -0.63
N ALA A 248 5.47 -6.43 -1.20
CA ALA A 248 6.33 -6.25 -2.37
C ALA A 248 7.78 -6.67 -2.10
N LEU A 249 8.29 -6.37 -0.90
CA LEU A 249 9.66 -6.67 -0.50
C LEU A 249 9.93 -8.18 -0.36
N VAL A 250 8.93 -8.95 0.05
CA VAL A 250 9.02 -10.42 0.15
C VAL A 250 8.81 -11.09 -1.21
N THR A 251 7.88 -10.58 -2.04
CA THR A 251 7.58 -11.17 -3.35
C THR A 251 8.63 -10.85 -4.41
N LEU A 252 9.34 -9.72 -4.32
CA LEU A 252 10.33 -9.31 -5.32
C LEU A 252 11.51 -10.30 -5.43
N PRO A 253 12.18 -10.74 -4.36
CA PRO A 253 13.20 -11.78 -4.44
C PRO A 253 12.68 -13.10 -5.04
N GLN A 254 11.41 -13.43 -4.74
CA GLN A 254 10.77 -14.63 -5.28
C GLN A 254 10.64 -14.56 -6.81
N TYR A 255 10.23 -13.42 -7.39
CA TYR A 255 10.20 -13.23 -8.84
C TYR A 255 11.58 -13.36 -9.47
N PHE A 256 12.62 -12.82 -8.84
CA PHE A 256 13.99 -12.99 -9.31
C PHE A 256 14.42 -14.46 -9.31
N CYS A 257 14.15 -15.17 -8.22
CA CYS A 257 14.50 -16.60 -8.13
C CYS A 257 13.74 -17.43 -9.16
N GLN A 258 12.47 -17.15 -9.43
CA GLN A 258 11.69 -17.83 -10.46
C GLN A 258 12.28 -17.63 -11.86
N LEU A 259 12.70 -16.41 -12.21
CA LEU A 259 13.36 -16.15 -13.49
C LEU A 259 14.73 -16.85 -13.59
N LEU A 260 15.51 -16.86 -12.52
CA LEU A 260 16.80 -17.54 -12.51
C LEU A 260 16.66 -19.07 -12.63
N LEU A 261 15.58 -19.65 -12.12
CA LEU A 261 15.29 -21.09 -12.28
C LEU A 261 15.07 -21.47 -13.75
N VAL A 262 14.64 -20.55 -14.61
CA VAL A 262 14.54 -20.83 -16.05
C VAL A 262 15.90 -21.01 -16.69
N ILE A 263 16.91 -20.26 -16.18
CA ILE A 263 18.30 -20.32 -16.69
C ILE A 263 19.03 -21.50 -16.04
N TRP A 264 18.81 -21.74 -14.74
CA TRP A 264 19.45 -22.80 -13.95
C TRP A 264 18.41 -23.68 -13.24
N PRO A 265 17.70 -24.59 -13.95
CA PRO A 265 16.62 -25.40 -13.37
C PRO A 265 17.07 -26.38 -12.29
N ASP A 266 18.33 -26.83 -12.33
CA ASP A 266 18.89 -27.83 -11.40
C ASP A 266 19.48 -27.21 -10.11
N SER A 267 19.39 -25.90 -9.92
CA SER A 267 19.94 -25.24 -8.74
C SER A 267 19.10 -25.52 -7.50
N LYS A 268 19.65 -26.35 -6.58
CA LYS A 268 19.03 -26.67 -5.29
C LYS A 268 18.77 -25.42 -4.43
N ILE A 269 19.66 -24.42 -4.50
CA ILE A 269 19.55 -23.18 -3.72
C ILE A 269 18.36 -22.35 -4.22
N LEU A 270 18.21 -22.19 -5.54
CA LEU A 270 17.10 -21.43 -6.12
C LEU A 270 15.76 -22.11 -5.86
N ASN A 271 15.69 -23.44 -6.02
CA ASN A 271 14.49 -24.22 -5.69
C ASN A 271 14.13 -24.09 -4.20
N TRP A 272 15.11 -24.14 -3.31
CA TRP A 272 14.88 -23.97 -1.88
C TRP A 272 14.39 -22.55 -1.56
N LEU A 273 14.98 -21.50 -2.18
CA LEU A 273 14.56 -20.11 -2.00
C LEU A 273 13.13 -19.86 -2.51
N THR A 274 12.80 -20.35 -3.70
CA THR A 274 11.45 -20.16 -4.25
C THR A 274 10.39 -20.85 -3.40
N THR A 275 10.68 -22.01 -2.82
CA THR A 275 9.74 -22.75 -1.97
C THR A 275 9.60 -22.11 -0.59
N ASN A 276 10.70 -21.60 -0.01
CA ASN A 276 10.70 -21.11 1.37
C ASN A 276 10.49 -19.58 1.51
N LEU A 277 10.62 -18.80 0.44
CA LEU A 277 10.34 -17.36 0.46
C LEU A 277 8.85 -17.03 0.20
N VAL A 278 8.03 -18.04 -0.07
CA VAL A 278 6.57 -17.84 -0.19
C VAL A 278 6.02 -17.38 1.15
N ILE A 279 5.10 -16.41 1.14
CA ILE A 279 4.46 -15.86 2.35
C ILE A 279 3.80 -16.96 3.21
N ASN A 280 3.44 -18.07 2.59
CA ASN A 280 2.87 -19.26 3.25
C ASN A 280 3.91 -20.21 3.87
N SER A 281 5.18 -19.91 3.79
CA SER A 281 6.24 -20.62 4.50
C SER A 281 6.57 -19.94 5.83
N ALA A 282 7.13 -20.67 6.78
CA ALA A 282 7.58 -20.11 8.04
C ALA A 282 8.60 -18.97 7.82
N LEU A 283 9.54 -19.17 6.88
CA LEU A 283 10.57 -18.18 6.55
C LEU A 283 9.97 -16.94 5.90
N GLY A 284 9.06 -17.10 4.93
CA GLY A 284 8.39 -15.96 4.27
C GLY A 284 7.52 -15.15 5.23
N THR A 285 6.79 -15.83 6.13
CA THR A 285 5.98 -15.17 7.18
C THR A 285 6.86 -14.36 8.14
N VAL A 286 7.96 -14.93 8.62
CA VAL A 286 8.91 -14.23 9.51
C VAL A 286 9.56 -13.05 8.77
N ALA A 287 9.99 -13.25 7.53
CA ALA A 287 10.55 -12.18 6.70
C ALA A 287 9.55 -11.04 6.50
N TYR A 288 8.26 -11.35 6.29
CA TYR A 288 7.22 -10.35 6.18
C TYR A 288 7.02 -9.56 7.48
N ILE A 289 6.95 -10.24 8.63
CA ILE A 289 6.80 -9.56 9.93
C ILE A 289 7.99 -8.66 10.23
N ILE A 290 9.22 -9.12 9.96
CA ILE A 290 10.42 -8.29 10.10
C ILE A 290 10.38 -7.10 9.15
N SER A 291 9.94 -7.31 7.91
CA SER A 291 9.82 -6.22 6.93
C SER A 291 8.78 -5.18 7.36
N LEU A 292 7.66 -5.58 7.97
CA LEU A 292 6.67 -4.66 8.52
C LEU A 292 7.27 -3.75 9.60
N LEU A 293 8.03 -4.32 10.55
CA LEU A 293 8.70 -3.55 11.60
C LEU A 293 9.75 -2.60 11.03
N ALA A 294 10.61 -3.10 10.15
CA ALA A 294 11.66 -2.31 9.52
C ALA A 294 11.11 -1.16 8.66
N LEU A 295 10.09 -1.45 7.84
CA LEU A 295 9.45 -0.45 6.98
C LEU A 295 8.63 0.56 7.81
N SER A 296 7.97 0.12 8.89
CA SER A 296 7.27 1.06 9.78
C SER A 296 8.22 2.09 10.37
N LEU A 297 9.40 1.66 10.82
CA LEU A 297 10.44 2.57 11.29
C LEU A 297 10.95 3.47 10.17
N ALA A 298 11.30 2.90 9.01
CA ALA A 298 11.81 3.65 7.88
C ALA A 298 10.82 4.74 7.42
N PHE A 299 9.55 4.37 7.23
CA PHE A 299 8.53 5.33 6.81
C PHE A 299 8.11 6.33 7.90
N ALA A 300 8.27 6.01 9.17
CA ALA A 300 8.11 6.99 10.23
C ALA A 300 9.09 8.16 10.02
N TYR A 301 10.35 7.87 9.76
CA TYR A 301 11.38 8.89 9.47
C TYR A 301 11.21 9.58 8.11
N VAL A 302 10.67 8.88 7.09
CA VAL A 302 10.38 9.49 5.78
C VAL A 302 9.24 10.51 5.88
N ASN A 303 8.17 10.17 6.61
CA ASN A 303 6.97 11.00 6.70
C ASN A 303 7.17 12.23 7.59
N ILE A 304 7.98 12.11 8.65
CA ILE A 304 8.33 13.22 9.53
C ILE A 304 9.85 13.20 9.69
N ASN A 305 10.55 13.95 8.84
CA ASN A 305 11.99 14.11 8.95
C ASN A 305 12.32 14.96 10.19
N PRO A 306 13.01 14.42 11.22
CA PRO A 306 13.31 15.17 12.43
C PRO A 306 14.17 16.40 12.18
N GLU A 307 15.05 16.35 11.16
CA GLU A 307 15.95 17.46 10.80
C GLU A 307 15.18 18.62 10.17
N ASP A 308 14.41 18.34 9.13
CA ASP A 308 13.59 19.36 8.45
C ASP A 308 12.53 19.96 9.40
N THR A 309 11.99 19.12 10.31
CA THR A 309 11.02 19.56 11.31
C THR A 309 11.69 20.48 12.35
N ALA A 310 12.87 20.12 12.86
CA ALA A 310 13.60 20.96 13.82
C ALA A 310 14.03 22.30 13.19
N GLU A 311 14.52 22.29 11.95
CA GLU A 311 14.81 23.52 11.20
C GLU A 311 13.56 24.37 10.95
N GLY A 312 12.43 23.72 10.60
CA GLY A 312 11.15 24.39 10.39
C GLY A 312 10.68 25.11 11.67
N LEU A 313 10.76 24.44 12.84
CA LEU A 313 10.44 25.04 14.12
C LEU A 313 11.36 26.22 14.45
N GLN A 314 12.65 26.09 14.21
CA GLN A 314 13.61 27.17 14.41
C GLN A 314 13.31 28.38 13.52
N LYS A 315 12.99 28.15 12.24
CA LYS A 315 12.65 29.22 11.27
C LYS A 315 11.32 29.92 11.60
N SER A 316 10.35 29.18 12.17
CA SER A 316 9.05 29.76 12.58
C SER A 316 9.08 30.43 13.97
N GLY A 317 10.17 30.29 14.72
CA GLY A 317 10.30 30.79 16.09
C GLY A 317 9.48 29.96 17.10
N ASP A 318 9.12 28.73 16.74
CA ASP A 318 8.41 27.81 17.63
C ASP A 318 9.44 26.91 18.34
N TYR A 319 9.27 26.66 19.65
CA TYR A 319 10.18 25.86 20.44
C TYR A 319 9.45 24.88 21.37
N ILE A 320 10.12 23.79 21.70
CA ILE A 320 9.65 22.82 22.67
C ILE A 320 10.16 23.26 24.05
N THR A 321 9.28 23.37 25.03
CA THR A 321 9.62 23.85 26.37
C THR A 321 10.71 22.99 27.01
N GLY A 322 11.83 23.59 27.41
CA GLY A 322 12.96 22.92 28.08
C GLY A 322 13.97 22.24 27.15
N ILE A 323 13.86 22.43 25.83
CA ILE A 323 14.78 21.85 24.84
C ILE A 323 15.40 22.97 24.01
N ALA A 324 16.73 22.91 23.81
CA ALA A 324 17.46 23.88 23.01
C ALA A 324 17.18 23.66 21.50
N TYR A 325 17.24 24.77 20.73
CA TYR A 325 17.11 24.70 19.27
C TYR A 325 18.23 23.88 18.63
N GLY A 326 17.93 23.33 17.46
CA GLY A 326 18.90 22.60 16.63
C GLY A 326 18.99 21.11 16.97
N ASP A 327 20.20 20.62 17.27
CA ASP A 327 20.46 19.19 17.44
C ASP A 327 19.70 18.53 18.60
N GLU A 328 19.42 19.26 19.68
CA GLU A 328 18.65 18.72 20.81
C GLU A 328 17.18 18.52 20.43
N THR A 329 16.58 19.49 19.74
CA THR A 329 15.22 19.38 19.22
C THR A 329 15.11 18.24 18.19
N LYS A 330 16.11 18.07 17.30
CA LYS A 330 16.20 16.97 16.35
C LYS A 330 16.24 15.61 17.06
N LYS A 331 17.10 15.45 18.06
CA LYS A 331 17.23 14.21 18.84
C LYS A 331 15.94 13.89 19.60
N TYR A 332 15.30 14.89 20.15
CA TYR A 332 14.03 14.74 20.88
C TYR A 332 12.91 14.25 19.95
N ILE A 333 12.72 14.88 18.78
CA ILE A 333 11.74 14.46 17.78
C ILE A 333 12.06 13.05 17.31
N ALA A 334 13.33 12.74 16.98
CA ALA A 334 13.77 11.42 16.54
C ALA A 334 13.47 10.32 17.57
N HIS A 335 13.63 10.62 18.87
CA HIS A 335 13.31 9.69 19.95
C HIS A 335 11.83 9.30 19.96
N TYR A 336 10.92 10.27 19.83
CA TYR A 336 9.48 9.98 19.75
C TYR A 336 9.11 9.26 18.46
N MET A 337 9.73 9.63 17.33
CA MET A 337 9.51 8.95 16.05
C MET A 337 9.91 7.48 16.12
N TRP A 338 11.01 7.16 16.79
CA TRP A 338 11.43 5.77 17.02
C TRP A 338 10.37 4.97 17.79
N HIS A 339 9.88 5.51 18.91
CA HIS A 339 8.87 4.86 19.73
C HIS A 339 7.54 4.67 18.97
N MET A 340 7.07 5.72 18.30
CA MET A 340 5.83 5.66 17.53
C MET A 340 5.99 4.73 16.29
N GLY A 341 7.16 4.70 15.67
CA GLY A 341 7.49 3.78 14.58
C GLY A 341 7.44 2.31 15.00
N ILE A 342 8.01 1.98 16.18
CA ILE A 342 7.92 0.63 16.75
C ILE A 342 6.48 0.26 17.09
N LEU A 343 5.77 1.17 17.75
CA LEU A 343 4.37 0.93 18.16
C LEU A 343 3.45 0.72 16.95
N GLY A 344 3.59 1.54 15.91
CA GLY A 344 2.91 1.37 14.64
C GLY A 344 3.29 0.05 13.94
N GLY A 345 4.58 -0.32 13.97
CA GLY A 345 5.05 -1.59 13.41
C GLY A 345 4.50 -2.81 14.14
N LEU A 346 4.49 -2.79 15.47
CA LEU A 346 3.89 -3.86 16.29
C LEU A 346 2.39 -4.01 16.01
N TYR A 347 1.67 -2.89 15.95
CA TYR A 347 0.27 -2.88 15.59
C TYR A 347 0.02 -3.58 14.23
N MET A 348 0.82 -3.23 13.20
CA MET A 348 0.72 -3.84 11.88
C MET A 348 1.13 -5.31 11.87
N ALA A 349 2.18 -5.68 12.62
CA ALA A 349 2.62 -7.05 12.77
C ALA A 349 1.53 -7.94 13.44
N VAL A 350 0.80 -7.40 14.40
CA VAL A 350 -0.32 -8.11 15.04
C VAL A 350 -1.49 -8.28 14.07
N ILE A 351 -1.91 -7.22 13.37
CA ILE A 351 -3.12 -7.31 12.52
C ILE A 351 -2.82 -8.02 11.18
N ALA A 352 -1.69 -7.73 10.54
CA ALA A 352 -1.37 -8.29 9.24
C ALA A 352 -0.42 -9.50 9.30
N GLY A 353 0.44 -9.58 10.32
CA GLY A 353 1.43 -10.65 10.45
C GLY A 353 0.94 -11.86 11.24
N CYS A 354 0.31 -11.67 12.42
CA CYS A 354 -0.14 -12.81 13.24
C CYS A 354 -1.13 -13.75 12.54
N PRO A 355 -2.08 -13.29 11.72
CA PRO A 355 -2.95 -14.19 10.98
C PRO A 355 -2.18 -15.12 10.03
N LEU A 356 -1.07 -14.65 9.44
CA LEU A 356 -0.23 -15.51 8.58
C LEU A 356 0.37 -16.69 9.36
N ILE A 357 0.75 -16.48 10.61
CA ILE A 357 1.24 -17.57 11.49
C ILE A 357 0.14 -18.61 11.70
N LEU A 358 -1.11 -18.17 11.92
CA LEU A 358 -2.24 -19.09 12.02
C LEU A 358 -2.47 -19.89 10.74
N GLY A 359 -2.26 -19.27 9.57
CA GLY A 359 -2.34 -19.94 8.27
C GLY A 359 -1.33 -21.05 8.05
N LEU A 360 -0.16 -20.99 8.73
CA LEU A 360 0.84 -22.08 8.68
C LEU A 360 0.35 -23.35 9.41
N TYR A 361 -0.43 -23.18 10.48
CA TYR A 361 -0.96 -24.33 11.26
C TYR A 361 -2.28 -24.86 10.69
N TYR A 362 -3.09 -23.99 10.03
CA TYR A 362 -4.41 -24.32 9.50
C TYR A 362 -4.50 -23.99 8.00
N PRO A 363 -4.14 -24.94 7.10
CA PRO A 363 -4.15 -24.70 5.65
C PRO A 363 -5.51 -24.31 5.09
N GLU A 364 -6.61 -24.74 5.73
CA GLU A 364 -7.98 -24.38 5.31
C GLU A 364 -8.29 -22.89 5.45
N LEU A 365 -7.64 -22.20 6.41
CA LEU A 365 -7.80 -20.77 6.66
C LEU A 365 -6.86 -19.90 5.80
N GLN A 366 -5.96 -20.51 5.04
CA GLN A 366 -4.89 -19.85 4.32
C GLN A 366 -5.36 -18.71 3.42
N ARG A 367 -6.51 -18.85 2.76
CA ARG A 367 -7.11 -17.80 1.94
C ARG A 367 -7.62 -16.61 2.76
N MET A 368 -7.99 -16.83 4.02
CA MET A 368 -8.58 -15.81 4.89
C MET A 368 -7.56 -15.05 5.73
N VAL A 369 -6.31 -15.54 5.83
CA VAL A 369 -5.29 -14.92 6.69
C VAL A 369 -4.86 -13.51 6.25
N LEU A 370 -5.05 -13.17 4.99
CA LEU A 370 -4.77 -11.81 4.47
C LEU A 370 -5.93 -10.83 4.69
N LEU A 371 -7.14 -11.31 5.05
CA LEU A 371 -8.32 -10.45 5.27
C LEU A 371 -8.09 -9.36 6.31
N PRO A 372 -7.51 -9.64 7.50
CA PRO A 372 -7.30 -8.61 8.52
C PRO A 372 -6.40 -7.47 8.03
N GLY A 373 -5.28 -7.80 7.38
CA GLY A 373 -4.39 -6.81 6.77
C GLY A 373 -5.07 -6.00 5.66
N ASN A 374 -5.84 -6.65 4.80
CA ASN A 374 -6.60 -6.00 3.74
C ASN A 374 -7.71 -5.09 4.28
N LEU A 375 -8.40 -5.48 5.35
CA LEU A 375 -9.39 -4.63 6.01
C LEU A 375 -8.75 -3.39 6.63
N MET A 376 -7.60 -3.55 7.28
CA MET A 376 -6.81 -2.45 7.81
C MET A 376 -6.41 -1.47 6.68
N LEU A 377 -5.87 -1.98 5.55
CA LEU A 377 -5.51 -1.16 4.38
C LEU A 377 -6.71 -0.38 3.83
N ASN A 378 -7.85 -1.06 3.63
CA ASN A 378 -9.07 -0.42 3.16
C ASN A 378 -9.53 0.69 4.11
N THR A 379 -9.47 0.45 5.42
CA THR A 379 -9.84 1.44 6.43
C THR A 379 -8.96 2.67 6.35
N THR A 380 -7.64 2.49 6.25
CA THR A 380 -6.68 3.60 6.14
C THR A 380 -6.88 4.40 4.84
N PHE A 381 -7.05 3.75 3.69
CA PHE A 381 -7.34 4.46 2.43
C PHE A 381 -8.67 5.21 2.49
N PHE A 382 -9.69 4.62 3.11
CA PHE A 382 -10.98 5.28 3.28
C PHE A 382 -10.86 6.54 4.16
N LEU A 383 -10.07 6.47 5.24
CA LEU A 383 -9.79 7.63 6.10
C LEU A 383 -9.05 8.73 5.35
N VAL A 384 -8.06 8.39 4.54
CA VAL A 384 -7.35 9.36 3.68
C VAL A 384 -8.30 10.05 2.70
N ILE A 385 -9.22 9.31 2.08
CA ILE A 385 -10.24 9.88 1.19
C ILE A 385 -11.17 10.82 1.96
N ILE A 386 -11.63 10.44 3.16
CA ILE A 386 -12.46 11.30 4.01
C ILE A 386 -11.72 12.59 4.36
N ASP A 387 -10.45 12.52 4.73
CA ASP A 387 -9.66 13.69 5.09
C ASP A 387 -9.46 14.63 3.89
N GLN A 388 -9.24 14.08 2.71
CA GLN A 388 -9.16 14.87 1.48
C GLN A 388 -10.50 15.57 1.17
N ILE A 389 -11.63 14.87 1.34
CA ILE A 389 -12.96 15.47 1.18
C ILE A 389 -13.19 16.58 2.23
N ARG A 390 -12.75 16.34 3.47
CA ARG A 390 -12.89 17.30 4.58
C ARG A 390 -12.08 18.57 4.31
N THR A 391 -10.81 18.45 3.88
CA THR A 391 -9.97 19.58 3.49
C THR A 391 -10.53 20.37 2.30
N LEU A 392 -11.05 19.70 1.28
CA LEU A 392 -11.72 20.37 0.16
C LEU A 392 -12.98 21.12 0.61
N ARG A 393 -13.73 20.60 1.58
CA ARG A 393 -14.87 21.30 2.17
C ARG A 393 -14.46 22.51 2.99
N LEU A 394 -13.40 22.43 3.75
CA LEU A 394 -12.87 23.56 4.54
C LEU A 394 -12.34 24.66 3.62
N ALA A 395 -11.49 24.34 2.66
CA ALA A 395 -10.97 25.31 1.69
C ALA A 395 -12.08 26.12 1.02
N THR A 396 -13.19 25.45 0.63
CA THR A 396 -14.35 26.15 0.08
C THR A 396 -15.15 26.98 1.11
N ARG A 397 -14.92 26.85 2.40
CA ARG A 397 -15.57 27.66 3.46
C ARG A 397 -14.86 29.00 3.65
N TYR A 398 -13.54 29.02 3.49
CA TYR A 398 -12.72 30.22 3.72
C TYR A 398 -12.66 31.16 2.51
N THR A 399 -12.81 30.69 1.27
CA THR A 399 -12.91 31.56 0.09
C THR A 399 -14.08 32.53 0.16
N LYS A 400 -15.10 32.28 0.96
CA LYS A 400 -16.25 33.18 1.16
C LYS A 400 -15.97 34.35 2.11
N ILE A 401 -14.83 34.36 2.79
CA ILE A 401 -14.43 35.41 3.73
C ILE A 401 -13.53 36.43 3.01
N LEU A 402 -12.99 36.06 1.85
CA LEU A 402 -12.08 36.88 1.04
C LEU A 402 -12.76 37.55 -0.16
N ASP A 403 -14.00 37.15 -0.51
CA ASP A 403 -14.91 37.82 -1.45
C ASP A 403 -15.93 38.71 -0.67
#